data_e53b143fbdaaaa4468dfbbae5692ca0d
#
_entry.id   e53b143fbdaaaa4468dfbbae5692ca0d
#
_cell.length_a   1.000
_cell.length_b   1.000
_cell.length_c   1.000
_cell.angle_alpha   90.00
_cell.angle_beta   90.00
_cell.angle_gamma   90.00
#
_symmetry.space_group_name_H-M   'P 1'
#
loop_
_entity.id
_entity.type
_entity.pdbx_description
1 polymer ?
#
loop_
_entity_poly.entity_id
_entity_poly.type
_entity_poly.pdbx_seq_one_letter_code
_entity_poly.pdbx_strand_id
1 'polypeptide(L)'
;MKSVKAIASVSVSMLVVTAWLSFSVEGQSSQVDRFRHNGSIRSENGSDRNRARFTEAPAGFDNLTNGFDVQGPDYETLDDDTVVPLASFNDNRFIFEEREGPADGLGPTYNGTSCGECHQNVVTGGASQVAEHRTGHMAENVFVESLGGSLIASRATHPNIVELVDYRDDVRTLRISTNTLGSGYIEAIANDTLLAIRDAQPADLRGTATMVPVLEGDGTARIGRFGWKGQHASLVSFAADAYLNEMGITTPLFPVENTSLGRFVGYGTPYDAVADPEDDGQDVVAFANFMRSTKAPSRGPINHTVNSGEQLFTQIGCATCHVGSITTAAPGTQINSGALTVPPALGNKIIHPYSDFLLHDIGTSDGIPILPTPEFAMTANLMRTAPLWALRTRNRLMHDGLSFTVREAIERHAGQASSVIGTYNALSEPQKQLLFAFLNSL
;
A
#
# COMPACT_ATOMS: atom_id res chain seq x y z
N MET A 1 30.35 49.91 17.53
CA MET A 1 30.86 48.61 17.96
C MET A 1 29.83 48.00 18.90
N LYS A 2 28.98 47.13 18.42
CA LYS A 2 28.25 46.11 19.19
C LYS A 2 27.98 44.96 18.25
N SER A 3 28.57 43.81 18.56
CA SER A 3 28.58 42.56 17.85
C SER A 3 27.17 41.93 17.87
N VAL A 4 26.63 41.62 16.70
CA VAL A 4 25.43 40.79 16.57
C VAL A 4 25.93 39.36 16.40
N LYS A 5 25.66 38.52 17.40
CA LYS A 5 25.89 37.08 17.32
C LYS A 5 24.73 36.47 16.51
N ALA A 6 25.07 35.89 15.38
CA ALA A 6 24.17 35.00 14.64
C ALA A 6 23.93 33.73 15.45
N ILE A 7 22.68 33.44 15.76
CA ILE A 7 22.25 32.16 16.32
C ILE A 7 21.92 31.30 15.10
N ALA A 8 22.77 30.30 14.84
CA ALA A 8 22.47 29.25 13.89
C ALA A 8 21.46 28.30 14.56
N SER A 9 20.26 28.23 14.01
CA SER A 9 19.31 27.17 14.35
C SER A 9 19.79 25.85 13.72
N VAL A 10 20.23 24.93 14.56
CA VAL A 10 20.55 23.56 14.19
C VAL A 10 19.25 22.79 14.21
N SER A 11 18.73 22.45 13.05
CA SER A 11 17.67 21.46 12.91
C SER A 11 18.26 20.09 13.34
N VAL A 12 17.82 19.59 14.47
CA VAL A 12 18.17 18.23 14.92
C VAL A 12 17.23 17.27 14.20
N SER A 13 17.64 16.86 13.00
CA SER A 13 17.11 15.62 12.43
C SER A 13 17.65 14.46 13.26
N MET A 14 16.78 13.79 13.96
CA MET A 14 17.13 12.63 14.78
C MET A 14 17.45 11.47 13.84
N LEU A 15 18.72 11.39 13.42
CA LEU A 15 19.27 10.23 12.72
C LEU A 15 19.39 9.10 13.76
N VAL A 16 18.46 8.16 13.70
CA VAL A 16 18.68 6.86 14.34
C VAL A 16 19.64 6.09 13.41
N VAL A 17 20.93 6.28 13.64
CA VAL A 17 21.97 5.46 13.03
C VAL A 17 22.08 4.18 13.85
N THR A 18 21.37 3.13 13.45
CA THR A 18 21.67 1.78 13.90
C THR A 18 22.73 1.20 12.99
N ALA A 19 23.85 0.85 13.58
CA ALA A 19 24.96 0.20 12.92
C ALA A 19 24.54 -1.16 12.32
N TRP A 20 24.67 -1.31 11.01
CA TRP A 20 24.49 -2.58 10.32
C TRP A 20 25.75 -3.41 10.45
N LEU A 21 25.65 -4.51 11.18
CA LEU A 21 26.63 -5.59 11.14
C LEU A 21 26.35 -6.43 9.91
N SER A 22 27.31 -6.44 8.99
CA SER A 22 27.30 -7.32 7.82
C SER A 22 27.53 -8.76 8.28
N PHE A 23 26.50 -9.59 8.20
CA PHE A 23 26.66 -11.04 8.31
C PHE A 23 26.79 -11.63 6.91
N SER A 24 27.97 -12.13 6.61
CA SER A 24 28.22 -13.02 5.49
C SER A 24 27.67 -14.41 5.85
N VAL A 25 26.67 -14.89 5.13
CA VAL A 25 26.23 -16.28 5.23
C VAL A 25 26.90 -17.07 4.12
N GLU A 26 27.84 -17.92 4.50
CA GLU A 26 28.39 -18.95 3.64
C GLU A 26 27.35 -20.04 3.36
N GLY A 27 27.35 -20.51 2.11
CA GLY A 27 26.34 -21.38 1.57
C GLY A 27 26.32 -22.80 2.16
N GLN A 28 25.13 -23.33 2.23
CA GLN A 28 24.89 -24.78 2.13
C GLN A 28 23.88 -25.04 1.03
N SER A 29 24.34 -25.80 0.04
CA SER A 29 23.54 -26.36 -1.04
C SER A 29 22.63 -27.47 -0.53
N SER A 30 21.34 -27.42 -0.83
CA SER A 30 20.49 -28.61 -0.82
C SER A 30 19.53 -28.61 -2.01
N GLN A 31 19.67 -29.64 -2.73
CA GLN A 31 18.97 -30.23 -3.87
C GLN A 31 17.56 -29.69 -4.20
N VAL A 32 17.44 -29.29 -5.47
CA VAL A 32 16.18 -29.00 -6.14
C VAL A 32 15.60 -30.34 -6.64
N ASP A 33 14.47 -30.75 -6.08
CA ASP A 33 13.68 -31.84 -6.63
C ASP A 33 12.65 -31.31 -7.63
N ARG A 34 12.74 -31.87 -8.84
CA ARG A 34 11.89 -31.53 -10.00
C ARG A 34 10.51 -32.15 -9.83
N PHE A 35 9.46 -31.33 -9.80
CA PHE A 35 8.09 -31.83 -9.95
C PHE A 35 7.74 -32.06 -11.43
N ARG A 36 7.65 -33.34 -11.80
CA ARG A 36 6.95 -33.78 -13.02
C ARG A 36 5.50 -34.11 -12.67
N HIS A 37 4.58 -33.54 -13.43
CA HIS A 37 3.19 -33.98 -13.47
C HIS A 37 3.11 -35.38 -14.10
N ASN A 38 2.46 -36.31 -13.44
CA ASN A 38 1.65 -37.33 -14.08
C ASN A 38 0.65 -38.00 -13.12
N GLY A 39 -0.51 -38.32 -13.66
CA GLY A 39 -1.75 -38.58 -13.01
C GLY A 39 -1.87 -39.89 -12.19
N SER A 40 -2.96 -39.83 -11.45
CA SER A 40 -3.80 -40.94 -10.92
C SER A 40 -3.13 -42.22 -10.45
N ILE A 41 -3.36 -42.53 -9.17
CA ILE A 41 -3.99 -43.79 -8.69
C ILE A 41 -4.17 -43.70 -7.16
N ARG A 42 -5.35 -44.17 -6.71
CA ARG A 42 -5.73 -44.29 -5.31
C ARG A 42 -4.80 -45.24 -4.54
N SER A 43 -4.42 -44.87 -3.32
CA SER A 43 -4.34 -45.82 -2.21
C SER A 43 -4.61 -45.08 -0.90
N GLU A 44 -5.67 -45.46 -0.23
CA GLU A 44 -5.92 -45.10 1.16
C GLU A 44 -4.87 -45.79 2.03
N ASN A 45 -4.12 -44.99 2.81
CA ASN A 45 -3.67 -45.42 4.14
C ASN A 45 -3.28 -44.20 4.98
N GLY A 46 -3.83 -44.17 6.18
CA GLY A 46 -3.80 -43.08 7.10
C GLY A 46 -2.39 -42.68 7.57
N SER A 47 -2.07 -41.41 7.37
CA SER A 47 -1.16 -40.60 8.18
C SER A 47 -1.11 -39.12 7.70
N ASP A 48 -2.16 -38.59 7.08
CA ASP A 48 -2.16 -37.23 6.50
C ASP A 48 -3.09 -36.28 7.29
N ARG A 49 -2.91 -36.21 8.63
CA ARG A 49 -3.69 -35.29 9.48
C ARG A 49 -3.07 -33.89 9.66
N ASN A 50 -2.00 -33.54 8.94
CA ASN A 50 -1.32 -32.25 9.14
C ASN A 50 -0.83 -31.58 7.85
N ARG A 51 -1.44 -31.81 6.71
CA ARG A 51 -1.25 -30.90 5.56
C ARG A 51 -2.17 -29.71 5.76
N ALA A 52 -1.56 -28.54 5.99
CA ALA A 52 -2.27 -27.26 5.99
C ALA A 52 -3.08 -27.15 4.69
N ARG A 53 -4.41 -27.19 4.81
CA ARG A 53 -5.29 -27.13 3.63
C ARG A 53 -5.47 -25.68 3.26
N PHE A 54 -4.90 -25.26 2.14
CA PHE A 54 -5.17 -23.94 1.58
C PHE A 54 -6.61 -23.88 1.07
N THR A 55 -7.26 -22.74 1.28
CA THR A 55 -8.63 -22.46 0.84
C THR A 55 -8.69 -21.13 0.11
N GLU A 56 -9.62 -21.03 -0.85
CA GLU A 56 -9.90 -19.74 -1.50
C GLU A 56 -10.30 -18.68 -0.47
N ALA A 57 -9.78 -17.49 -0.64
CA ALA A 57 -10.19 -16.35 0.15
C ALA A 57 -11.61 -15.91 -0.24
N PRO A 58 -12.48 -15.58 0.72
CA PRO A 58 -13.77 -15.00 0.39
C PRO A 58 -13.60 -13.67 -0.36
N ALA A 59 -14.43 -13.48 -1.38
CA ALA A 59 -14.43 -12.27 -2.21
C ALA A 59 -15.82 -11.62 -2.23
N GLY A 60 -15.88 -10.29 -2.29
CA GLY A 60 -17.12 -9.54 -2.35
C GLY A 60 -16.92 -8.04 -2.22
N PHE A 61 -18.01 -7.29 -2.48
CA PHE A 61 -18.10 -5.84 -2.22
C PHE A 61 -19.18 -5.54 -1.17
N ASP A 62 -19.59 -6.54 -0.41
CA ASP A 62 -20.53 -6.36 0.70
C ASP A 62 -19.79 -5.88 1.96
N ASN A 63 -20.57 -5.46 2.95
CA ASN A 63 -20.06 -5.03 4.25
C ASN A 63 -19.85 -6.21 5.22
N LEU A 64 -19.70 -7.43 4.69
CA LEU A 64 -19.41 -8.61 5.48
C LEU A 64 -17.90 -8.76 5.62
N THR A 65 -17.48 -9.19 6.79
CA THR A 65 -16.07 -9.43 7.11
C THR A 65 -15.50 -10.64 6.36
N ASN A 66 -14.17 -10.77 6.39
CA ASN A 66 -13.45 -11.96 5.92
C ASN A 66 -13.75 -13.25 6.72
N GLY A 67 -14.77 -13.27 7.54
CA GLY A 67 -15.04 -14.35 8.49
C GLY A 67 -14.30 -14.14 9.81
N PHE A 68 -13.91 -12.91 10.11
CA PHE A 68 -13.55 -12.54 11.46
C PHE A 68 -14.81 -12.60 12.31
N ASP A 69 -14.76 -13.40 13.36
CA ASP A 69 -15.64 -13.24 14.50
C ASP A 69 -15.22 -11.98 15.28
N VAL A 70 -15.74 -11.79 16.44
CA VAL A 70 -15.31 -10.69 17.32
C VAL A 70 -13.79 -10.68 17.45
N GLN A 71 -13.16 -9.56 17.10
CA GLN A 71 -11.68 -9.42 17.03
C GLN A 71 -11.03 -8.98 18.36
N GLY A 72 -11.70 -9.07 19.43
CA GLY A 72 -11.18 -8.64 20.73
C GLY A 72 -12.14 -8.94 21.86
N PRO A 73 -11.94 -8.36 23.05
CA PRO A 73 -12.91 -8.45 24.13
C PRO A 73 -14.25 -7.88 23.70
N ASP A 74 -15.31 -8.26 24.41
CA ASP A 74 -16.60 -7.61 24.28
C ASP A 74 -16.40 -6.11 24.33
N TYR A 75 -16.98 -5.40 23.39
CA TYR A 75 -16.80 -3.96 23.26
C TYR A 75 -18.10 -3.22 23.59
N GLU A 76 -17.90 -2.00 24.00
CA GLU A 76 -18.97 -1.04 24.23
C GLU A 76 -19.45 -0.48 22.89
N THR A 77 -20.64 0.01 22.85
CA THR A 77 -21.21 0.61 21.64
C THR A 77 -20.71 2.04 21.49
N LEU A 78 -20.72 2.54 20.25
CA LEU A 78 -20.33 3.92 19.95
C LEU A 78 -21.13 4.99 20.68
N ASP A 79 -22.30 4.62 21.25
CA ASP A 79 -23.19 5.55 21.96
C ASP A 79 -22.71 5.90 23.37
N ASP A 80 -21.62 5.31 23.85
CA ASP A 80 -21.22 5.41 25.25
C ASP A 80 -20.17 6.49 25.54
N ASP A 81 -19.80 7.33 24.58
CA ASP A 81 -18.71 8.32 24.70
C ASP A 81 -17.42 7.74 25.29
N THR A 82 -17.33 6.45 25.39
CA THR A 82 -16.17 5.71 25.85
C THR A 82 -15.52 5.02 24.68
N VAL A 83 -14.28 4.73 24.82
CA VAL A 83 -13.43 4.08 23.81
C VAL A 83 -14.21 3.00 23.06
N VAL A 84 -14.42 3.22 21.78
CA VAL A 84 -15.01 2.23 20.89
C VAL A 84 -14.14 1.01 20.91
N PRO A 85 -14.65 -0.14 21.33
CA PRO A 85 -13.89 -1.36 21.24
C PRO A 85 -13.64 -1.71 19.79
N LEU A 86 -12.40 -1.80 19.40
CA LEU A 86 -11.96 -2.04 18.02
C LEU A 86 -12.22 -3.48 17.57
N ALA A 87 -13.27 -4.09 18.08
CA ALA A 87 -13.51 -5.51 17.94
C ALA A 87 -14.51 -5.86 16.86
N SER A 88 -15.36 -4.93 16.43
CA SER A 88 -16.31 -5.22 15.37
C SER A 88 -15.94 -4.56 14.06
N PHE A 89 -16.33 -5.22 12.99
CA PHE A 89 -16.17 -4.66 11.65
C PHE A 89 -16.91 -3.33 11.47
N ASN A 90 -18.12 -3.22 12.05
CA ASN A 90 -18.93 -2.02 11.88
C ASN A 90 -18.37 -0.83 12.65
N ASP A 91 -17.86 -1.05 13.85
CA ASP A 91 -17.26 0.01 14.66
C ASP A 91 -15.96 0.50 14.01
N ASN A 92 -15.09 -0.42 13.59
CA ASN A 92 -13.89 -0.07 12.86
C ASN A 92 -14.20 0.66 11.53
N ARG A 93 -15.27 0.27 10.83
CA ARG A 93 -15.73 0.97 9.64
C ARG A 93 -16.24 2.37 9.96
N PHE A 94 -16.96 2.53 11.06
CA PHE A 94 -17.46 3.84 11.49
C PHE A 94 -16.30 4.80 11.75
N ILE A 95 -15.28 4.38 12.48
CA ILE A 95 -14.06 5.17 12.72
C ILE A 95 -13.36 5.52 11.37
N PHE A 96 -13.29 4.59 10.43
CA PHE A 96 -12.73 4.86 9.10
C PHE A 96 -13.54 5.88 8.28
N GLU A 97 -14.85 5.98 8.51
CA GLU A 97 -15.78 6.91 7.86
C GLU A 97 -15.96 8.22 8.63
N GLU A 98 -15.56 8.27 9.90
CA GLU A 98 -15.71 9.43 10.77
C GLU A 98 -15.04 10.66 10.18
N ARG A 99 -15.67 11.81 10.37
CA ARG A 99 -15.15 13.08 9.89
C ARG A 99 -14.54 13.87 11.01
N GLU A 100 -13.27 14.09 10.91
CA GLU A 100 -12.52 14.89 11.84
C GLU A 100 -12.70 16.39 11.57
N GLY A 101 -12.73 17.15 12.65
CA GLY A 101 -12.70 18.62 12.62
C GLY A 101 -11.46 19.15 13.36
N PRO A 102 -11.23 20.49 13.31
CA PRO A 102 -10.09 21.07 14.03
C PRO A 102 -10.12 20.89 15.56
N ALA A 103 -11.28 20.55 16.14
CA ALA A 103 -11.40 20.25 17.56
C ALA A 103 -10.99 18.82 17.88
N ASP A 104 -10.99 17.95 16.87
CA ASP A 104 -10.63 16.55 16.94
C ASP A 104 -9.16 16.32 16.47
N GLY A 105 -8.44 17.42 16.16
CA GLY A 105 -7.03 17.37 15.73
C GLY A 105 -6.83 17.51 14.22
N LEU A 106 -7.88 17.68 13.40
CA LEU A 106 -7.72 17.82 11.95
C LEU A 106 -6.85 19.00 11.57
N GLY A 107 -5.83 18.78 10.82
CA GLY A 107 -4.96 19.81 10.25
C GLY A 107 -3.70 20.01 11.09
N PRO A 108 -3.04 21.19 10.94
CA PRO A 108 -3.43 22.45 10.26
C PRO A 108 -3.50 22.43 8.73
N THR A 109 -2.76 21.56 8.06
CA THR A 109 -2.84 21.36 6.60
C THR A 109 -3.27 19.91 6.31
N TYR A 110 -4.17 19.71 5.35
CA TYR A 110 -4.78 18.41 5.11
C TYR A 110 -5.35 18.27 3.69
N ASN A 111 -5.68 17.06 3.27
CA ASN A 111 -6.34 16.75 1.99
C ASN A 111 -7.78 16.28 2.19
N GLY A 112 -8.05 15.47 3.21
CA GLY A 112 -9.35 14.91 3.52
C GLY A 112 -9.72 15.09 4.99
N THR A 113 -10.99 14.91 5.31
CA THR A 113 -11.52 14.95 6.68
C THR A 113 -11.90 13.57 7.21
N SER A 114 -11.77 12.53 6.41
CA SER A 114 -11.93 11.13 6.79
C SER A 114 -11.25 10.22 5.77
N CYS A 115 -10.90 9.01 6.17
CA CYS A 115 -10.39 7.99 5.24
C CYS A 115 -11.44 7.66 4.16
N GLY A 116 -12.72 7.60 4.56
CA GLY A 116 -13.85 7.35 3.67
C GLY A 116 -14.04 8.41 2.59
N GLU A 117 -13.55 9.65 2.76
CA GLU A 117 -13.64 10.70 1.73
C GLU A 117 -12.86 10.32 0.46
N CYS A 118 -11.74 9.62 0.61
CA CYS A 118 -10.90 9.18 -0.50
C CYS A 118 -11.06 7.68 -0.82
N HIS A 119 -11.47 6.84 0.12
CA HIS A 119 -11.58 5.39 -0.05
C HIS A 119 -13.04 4.94 -0.02
N GLN A 120 -13.81 5.18 -1.11
CA GLN A 120 -15.25 4.91 -1.13
C GLN A 120 -15.82 4.32 -2.43
N ASN A 121 -15.01 4.05 -3.44
CA ASN A 121 -15.51 3.53 -4.71
C ASN A 121 -15.21 2.01 -4.83
N VAL A 122 -16.17 1.15 -4.81
CA VAL A 122 -17.65 1.19 -4.87
C VAL A 122 -18.29 1.30 -3.46
N VAL A 123 -17.56 0.90 -2.45
CA VAL A 123 -17.93 0.88 -1.02
C VAL A 123 -16.77 1.46 -0.22
N THR A 124 -17.01 1.76 1.05
CA THR A 124 -15.96 2.19 1.98
C THR A 124 -14.77 1.24 1.97
N GLY A 125 -13.58 1.79 1.90
CA GLY A 125 -12.32 1.05 1.70
C GLY A 125 -11.95 0.83 0.23
N GLY A 126 -12.82 1.17 -0.72
CA GLY A 126 -12.56 1.04 -2.15
C GLY A 126 -11.53 2.04 -2.69
N ALA A 127 -11.45 2.14 -4.01
CA ALA A 127 -10.57 3.08 -4.69
C ALA A 127 -11.11 4.51 -4.65
N SER A 128 -10.31 5.46 -5.10
CA SER A 128 -10.66 6.89 -5.19
C SER A 128 -10.65 7.40 -6.62
N GLN A 129 -11.29 8.55 -6.80
CA GLN A 129 -11.08 9.43 -7.95
C GLN A 129 -10.30 10.70 -7.57
N VAL A 130 -9.99 10.87 -6.29
CA VAL A 130 -9.19 11.98 -5.76
C VAL A 130 -7.73 11.65 -5.95
N ALA A 131 -6.97 12.59 -6.49
CA ALA A 131 -5.53 12.49 -6.65
C ALA A 131 -4.85 13.56 -5.79
N GLU A 132 -3.87 13.16 -5.00
CA GLU A 132 -2.99 14.04 -4.26
C GLU A 132 -1.89 14.61 -5.17
N HIS A 133 -1.40 15.81 -4.85
CA HIS A 133 -0.31 16.44 -5.57
C HIS A 133 0.99 16.28 -4.78
N ARG A 134 2.03 15.74 -5.45
CA ARG A 134 3.36 15.61 -4.86
C ARG A 134 4.39 16.32 -5.69
N THR A 135 5.33 16.98 -5.00
CA THR A 135 6.33 17.85 -5.63
C THR A 135 7.69 17.72 -4.97
N GLY A 136 8.68 18.22 -5.67
CA GLY A 136 10.06 18.37 -5.25
C GLY A 136 10.92 18.81 -6.42
N HIS A 137 12.21 18.84 -6.24
CA HIS A 137 13.13 19.23 -7.32
C HIS A 137 14.36 18.34 -7.36
N MET A 138 15.00 18.32 -8.52
CA MET A 138 16.29 17.62 -8.69
C MET A 138 17.44 18.57 -8.39
N ALA A 139 18.28 18.24 -7.40
CA ALA A 139 19.54 18.92 -7.13
C ALA A 139 20.69 17.93 -7.34
N GLU A 140 21.59 18.21 -8.27
CA GLU A 140 22.74 17.34 -8.57
C GLU A 140 22.36 15.87 -8.83
N ASN A 141 21.23 15.63 -9.51
CA ASN A 141 20.63 14.31 -9.77
C ASN A 141 20.11 13.56 -8.52
N VAL A 142 19.94 14.25 -7.41
CA VAL A 142 19.27 13.72 -6.22
C VAL A 142 17.93 14.42 -6.05
N PHE A 143 16.88 13.66 -5.75
CA PHE A 143 15.58 14.22 -5.42
C PHE A 143 15.65 14.93 -4.06
N VAL A 144 15.14 16.16 -4.03
CA VAL A 144 15.00 16.97 -2.82
C VAL A 144 13.51 17.30 -2.66
N GLU A 145 12.95 16.96 -1.53
CA GLU A 145 11.56 17.29 -1.23
C GLU A 145 11.33 18.80 -1.16
N SER A 146 10.11 19.21 -1.46
CA SER A 146 9.64 20.55 -1.15
C SER A 146 9.75 20.84 0.35
N LEU A 147 9.86 22.08 0.74
CA LEU A 147 9.79 22.46 2.15
C LEU A 147 8.44 22.01 2.74
N GLY A 148 8.47 21.16 3.75
CA GLY A 148 7.28 20.57 4.35
C GLY A 148 6.96 19.15 3.87
N GLY A 149 7.77 18.59 2.96
CA GLY A 149 7.59 17.25 2.39
C GLY A 149 7.12 17.28 0.94
N SER A 150 7.05 16.12 0.32
CA SER A 150 6.65 16.02 -1.10
C SER A 150 5.14 16.18 -1.32
N LEU A 151 4.30 15.86 -0.34
CA LEU A 151 2.85 16.02 -0.42
C LEU A 151 2.48 17.49 -0.22
N ILE A 152 1.66 18.02 -1.10
CA ILE A 152 1.09 19.36 -0.98
C ILE A 152 -0.35 19.21 -0.51
N ALA A 153 -0.64 19.71 0.69
CA ALA A 153 -1.98 19.71 1.25
C ALA A 153 -2.88 20.68 0.47
N SER A 154 -4.03 20.18 0.04
CA SER A 154 -4.99 20.98 -0.76
C SER A 154 -5.88 21.89 0.08
N ARG A 155 -5.90 21.69 1.38
CA ARG A 155 -6.73 22.38 2.38
C ARG A 155 -5.89 22.82 3.57
N ALA A 156 -6.39 23.81 4.29
CA ALA A 156 -5.81 24.29 5.53
C ALA A 156 -6.89 24.86 6.45
N THR A 157 -6.67 24.78 7.76
CA THR A 157 -7.56 25.38 8.78
C THR A 157 -7.58 26.91 8.71
N HIS A 158 -6.56 27.51 8.11
CA HIS A 158 -6.43 28.97 8.00
C HIS A 158 -5.81 29.40 6.65
N PRO A 159 -6.28 30.46 6.00
CA PRO A 159 -5.78 30.90 4.68
C PRO A 159 -4.29 31.27 4.64
N ASN A 160 -3.70 31.62 5.78
CA ASN A 160 -2.28 32.00 5.84
C ASN A 160 -1.30 30.81 5.77
N ILE A 161 -1.80 29.60 5.83
CA ILE A 161 -1.00 28.37 5.81
C ILE A 161 -1.40 27.42 4.67
N VAL A 162 -2.16 27.94 3.70
CA VAL A 162 -2.46 27.21 2.46
C VAL A 162 -1.16 26.90 1.73
N GLU A 163 -1.00 25.67 1.33
CA GLU A 163 0.17 25.20 0.60
C GLU A 163 0.04 25.45 -0.90
N LEU A 164 1.14 25.81 -1.51
CA LEU A 164 1.25 26.02 -2.95
C LEU A 164 2.52 25.34 -3.45
N VAL A 165 2.45 24.83 -4.67
CA VAL A 165 3.64 24.24 -5.32
C VAL A 165 4.70 25.30 -5.53
N ASP A 166 5.91 25.07 -5.04
CA ASP A 166 7.04 25.98 -5.26
C ASP A 166 7.38 26.02 -6.78
N TYR A 167 7.65 27.21 -7.28
CA TYR A 167 8.01 27.37 -8.70
C TYR A 167 9.33 26.67 -9.06
N ARG A 168 10.17 26.39 -8.08
CA ARG A 168 11.45 25.67 -8.23
C ARG A 168 11.27 24.15 -8.35
N ASP A 169 10.11 23.63 -7.95
CA ASP A 169 9.86 22.21 -8.03
C ASP A 169 9.64 21.80 -9.49
N ASP A 170 10.59 21.05 -10.04
CA ASP A 170 10.56 20.50 -11.40
C ASP A 170 10.04 19.05 -11.44
N VAL A 171 9.99 18.39 -10.30
CA VAL A 171 9.29 17.09 -10.13
C VAL A 171 7.88 17.39 -9.62
N ARG A 172 6.86 17.10 -10.44
CA ARG A 172 5.44 17.32 -10.10
C ARG A 172 4.64 16.13 -10.58
N THR A 173 3.94 15.51 -9.68
CA THR A 173 3.18 14.30 -9.99
C THR A 173 1.89 14.22 -9.20
N LEU A 174 1.04 13.28 -9.63
CA LEU A 174 -0.19 12.94 -8.93
C LEU A 174 -0.08 11.51 -8.40
N ARG A 175 -0.72 11.25 -7.26
CA ARG A 175 -1.00 9.90 -6.78
C ARG A 175 -2.47 9.78 -6.44
N ILE A 176 -3.12 8.77 -7.00
CA ILE A 176 -4.50 8.44 -6.65
C ILE A 176 -4.51 7.47 -5.46
N SER A 177 -5.48 7.60 -4.57
CA SER A 177 -5.60 6.70 -3.44
C SER A 177 -5.81 5.25 -3.89
N THR A 178 -5.11 4.33 -3.24
CA THR A 178 -5.18 2.90 -3.57
C THR A 178 -6.45 2.26 -3.00
N ASN A 179 -6.90 1.16 -3.61
CA ASN A 179 -7.93 0.33 -3.00
C ASN A 179 -7.38 -0.36 -1.74
N THR A 180 -8.11 -0.31 -0.63
CA THR A 180 -7.73 -0.92 0.64
C THR A 180 -8.47 -2.25 0.91
N LEU A 181 -9.48 -2.60 0.10
CA LEU A 181 -10.22 -3.85 0.25
C LEU A 181 -9.29 -5.05 0.05
N GLY A 182 -9.38 -6.04 0.93
CA GLY A 182 -8.55 -7.24 0.90
C GLY A 182 -7.11 -7.03 1.41
N SER A 183 -6.79 -5.85 1.97
CA SER A 183 -5.43 -5.53 2.44
C SER A 183 -4.94 -6.45 3.57
N GLY A 184 -5.83 -7.03 4.38
CA GLY A 184 -5.45 -8.02 5.38
C GLY A 184 -4.78 -9.25 4.78
N TYR A 185 -5.23 -9.71 3.61
CA TYR A 185 -4.56 -10.81 2.91
C TYR A 185 -3.18 -10.41 2.41
N ILE A 186 -3.04 -9.17 1.91
CA ILE A 186 -1.74 -8.65 1.46
C ILE A 186 -0.76 -8.57 2.64
N GLU A 187 -1.22 -8.09 3.79
CA GLU A 187 -0.42 -8.04 5.01
C GLU A 187 0.02 -9.45 5.46
N ALA A 188 -0.86 -10.45 5.31
CA ALA A 188 -0.60 -11.83 5.67
C ALA A 188 0.33 -12.60 4.69
N ILE A 189 0.75 -12.04 3.57
CA ILE A 189 1.75 -12.68 2.69
C ILE A 189 3.10 -12.70 3.40
N ALA A 190 3.76 -13.87 3.47
CA ALA A 190 5.09 -13.98 4.03
C ALA A 190 6.15 -13.30 3.15
N ASN A 191 7.23 -12.77 3.75
CA ASN A 191 8.35 -12.23 2.99
C ASN A 191 8.95 -13.26 2.04
N ASP A 192 9.12 -14.50 2.49
CA ASP A 192 9.67 -15.59 1.67
C ASP A 192 8.83 -15.86 0.42
N THR A 193 7.51 -15.71 0.51
CA THR A 193 6.61 -15.82 -0.65
C THR A 193 6.91 -14.74 -1.69
N LEU A 194 7.06 -13.48 -1.27
CA LEU A 194 7.40 -12.37 -2.18
C LEU A 194 8.81 -12.52 -2.76
N LEU A 195 9.77 -12.99 -1.96
CA LEU A 195 11.12 -13.29 -2.44
C LEU A 195 11.13 -14.44 -3.45
N ALA A 196 10.38 -15.49 -3.21
CA ALA A 196 10.25 -16.60 -4.16
C ALA A 196 9.63 -16.16 -5.49
N ILE A 197 8.62 -15.29 -5.46
CA ILE A 197 8.03 -14.68 -6.66
C ILE A 197 9.10 -13.88 -7.41
N ARG A 198 9.82 -12.97 -6.72
CA ARG A 198 10.91 -12.17 -7.29
C ARG A 198 11.98 -13.05 -7.96
N ASP A 199 12.42 -14.08 -7.26
CA ASP A 199 13.52 -14.93 -7.70
C ASP A 199 13.14 -15.83 -8.89
N ALA A 200 11.83 -16.10 -9.06
CA ALA A 200 11.30 -16.82 -10.21
C ALA A 200 11.16 -15.95 -11.46
N GLN A 201 11.20 -14.62 -11.34
CA GLN A 201 11.08 -13.70 -12.47
C GLN A 201 12.35 -13.71 -13.34
N PRO A 202 12.22 -13.57 -14.68
CA PRO A 202 13.34 -13.30 -15.56
C PRO A 202 14.16 -12.09 -15.10
N ALA A 203 15.46 -12.10 -15.33
CA ALA A 203 16.35 -11.08 -14.79
C ALA A 203 16.01 -9.64 -15.24
N ASP A 204 15.53 -9.48 -16.46
CA ASP A 204 15.13 -8.20 -17.07
C ASP A 204 13.75 -7.71 -16.59
N LEU A 205 12.92 -8.60 -16.06
CA LEU A 205 11.59 -8.30 -15.51
C LEU A 205 11.55 -8.39 -13.97
N ARG A 206 12.71 -8.68 -13.34
CA ARG A 206 12.77 -8.90 -11.89
C ARG A 206 12.45 -7.65 -11.11
N GLY A 207 11.45 -7.75 -10.24
CA GLY A 207 11.06 -6.68 -9.34
C GLY A 207 12.03 -6.47 -8.18
N THR A 208 11.98 -5.30 -7.59
CA THR A 208 12.76 -4.93 -6.41
C THR A 208 11.90 -5.12 -5.17
N ALA A 209 12.38 -5.92 -4.21
CA ALA A 209 11.80 -6.05 -2.88
C ALA A 209 12.55 -5.11 -1.94
N THR A 210 11.85 -4.10 -1.41
CA THR A 210 12.45 -3.12 -0.50
C THR A 210 12.08 -3.44 0.93
N MET A 211 13.07 -3.51 1.81
CA MET A 211 12.86 -3.68 3.24
C MET A 211 12.55 -2.33 3.89
N VAL A 212 11.45 -2.26 4.62
CA VAL A 212 11.00 -1.06 5.33
C VAL A 212 10.69 -1.40 6.80
N PRO A 213 10.87 -0.45 7.73
CA PRO A 213 10.60 -0.71 9.14
C PRO A 213 9.11 -0.96 9.39
N VAL A 214 8.82 -1.79 10.39
CA VAL A 214 7.48 -1.95 10.98
C VAL A 214 7.42 -1.08 12.22
N LEU A 215 6.67 0.00 12.16
CA LEU A 215 6.71 1.06 13.17
C LEU A 215 6.04 0.67 14.48
N GLU A 216 4.97 -0.11 14.42
CA GLU A 216 4.24 -0.61 15.61
C GLU A 216 4.94 -1.78 16.32
N GLY A 217 6.01 -2.29 15.74
CA GLY A 217 6.80 -3.38 16.28
C GLY A 217 8.11 -2.89 16.90
N ASP A 218 9.12 -3.75 16.89
CA ASP A 218 10.48 -3.45 17.37
C ASP A 218 11.37 -2.75 16.32
N GLY A 219 10.78 -2.32 15.20
CA GLY A 219 11.48 -1.72 14.06
C GLY A 219 12.15 -2.74 13.12
N THR A 220 11.98 -4.03 13.33
CA THR A 220 12.47 -5.06 12.39
C THR A 220 11.88 -4.82 11.00
N ALA A 221 12.75 -4.81 10.00
CA ALA A 221 12.33 -4.52 8.63
C ALA A 221 11.59 -5.70 8.00
N ARG A 222 10.59 -5.37 7.18
CA ARG A 222 9.80 -6.31 6.41
C ARG A 222 9.65 -5.79 4.98
N ILE A 223 9.40 -6.66 3.99
CA ILE A 223 9.17 -6.22 2.60
C ILE A 223 7.96 -5.32 2.54
N GLY A 224 8.16 -4.11 2.03
CA GLY A 224 7.11 -3.11 1.81
C GLY A 224 6.10 -3.58 0.76
N ARG A 225 4.80 -3.38 1.04
CA ARG A 225 3.69 -3.87 0.22
C ARG A 225 2.51 -2.93 0.15
N PHE A 226 2.52 -1.84 0.90
CA PHE A 226 1.48 -0.80 0.90
C PHE A 226 2.04 0.53 0.40
N GLY A 227 1.14 1.37 -0.14
CA GLY A 227 1.49 2.57 -0.88
C GLY A 227 2.02 2.30 -2.29
N TRP A 228 2.08 3.30 -3.13
CA TRP A 228 2.56 3.17 -4.52
C TRP A 228 4.04 2.84 -4.64
N LYS A 229 4.80 3.15 -3.62
CA LYS A 229 6.26 2.91 -3.56
C LYS A 229 6.62 1.73 -2.65
N GLY A 230 5.63 1.01 -2.09
CA GLY A 230 5.91 -0.05 -1.11
C GLY A 230 6.57 0.49 0.16
N GLN A 231 6.23 1.70 0.59
CA GLN A 231 6.86 2.37 1.72
C GLN A 231 6.45 1.81 3.08
N HIS A 232 5.38 1.01 3.16
CA HIS A 232 4.93 0.37 4.40
C HIS A 232 4.77 -1.13 4.25
N ALA A 233 5.05 -1.86 5.32
CA ALA A 233 4.94 -3.31 5.38
C ALA A 233 3.76 -3.80 6.21
N SER A 234 3.16 -2.93 7.03
CA SER A 234 2.01 -3.19 7.91
C SER A 234 0.89 -2.18 7.67
N LEU A 235 -0.32 -2.57 8.03
CA LEU A 235 -1.49 -1.68 7.91
C LEU A 235 -1.53 -0.61 8.99
N VAL A 236 -0.98 -0.87 10.16
CA VAL A 236 -0.89 0.14 11.25
C VAL A 236 0.09 1.24 10.86
N SER A 237 1.32 0.88 10.42
CA SER A 237 2.28 1.87 9.94
C SER A 237 1.74 2.68 8.75
N PHE A 238 1.02 2.03 7.82
CA PHE A 238 0.44 2.69 6.65
C PHE A 238 -0.72 3.63 7.02
N ALA A 239 -1.58 3.21 7.96
CA ALA A 239 -2.69 4.03 8.44
C ALA A 239 -2.19 5.28 9.19
N ALA A 240 -1.20 5.12 10.06
CA ALA A 240 -0.61 6.24 10.81
C ALA A 240 0.08 7.27 9.89
N ASP A 241 0.81 6.79 8.85
CA ASP A 241 1.41 7.67 7.84
C ASP A 241 0.33 8.46 7.07
N ALA A 242 -0.75 7.79 6.69
CA ALA A 242 -1.85 8.44 5.99
C ALA A 242 -2.63 9.41 6.90
N TYR A 243 -2.79 9.11 8.19
CA TYR A 243 -3.49 9.97 9.14
C TYR A 243 -2.77 11.30 9.31
N LEU A 244 -1.44 11.26 9.49
CA LEU A 244 -0.63 12.48 9.53
C LEU A 244 -0.62 13.21 8.18
N ASN A 245 -0.32 12.51 7.08
CA ASN A 245 -0.04 13.19 5.81
C ASN A 245 -1.31 13.66 5.09
N GLU A 246 -2.44 12.93 5.21
CA GLU A 246 -3.68 13.28 4.53
C GLU A 246 -4.65 14.11 5.40
N MET A 247 -4.57 13.95 6.71
CA MET A 247 -5.49 14.61 7.65
C MET A 247 -4.78 15.54 8.64
N GLY A 248 -3.45 15.48 8.73
CA GLY A 248 -2.65 16.30 9.64
C GLY A 248 -2.76 15.87 11.09
N ILE A 249 -3.24 14.65 11.38
CA ILE A 249 -3.44 14.16 12.73
C ILE A 249 -2.23 13.35 13.18
N THR A 250 -1.59 13.80 14.25
CA THR A 250 -0.42 13.13 14.84
C THR A 250 -0.82 11.92 15.70
N THR A 251 0.08 10.95 15.77
CA THR A 251 -0.13 9.68 16.48
C THR A 251 1.13 9.31 17.25
N PRO A 252 1.11 8.33 18.16
CA PRO A 252 2.32 7.84 18.81
C PRO A 252 3.39 7.30 17.84
N LEU A 253 2.99 6.88 16.63
CA LEU A 253 3.93 6.45 15.59
C LEU A 253 4.50 7.61 14.77
N PHE A 254 3.76 8.69 14.66
CA PHE A 254 4.14 9.95 13.98
C PHE A 254 3.76 11.14 14.86
N PRO A 255 4.53 11.41 15.94
CA PRO A 255 4.13 12.39 16.95
C PRO A 255 4.55 13.83 16.64
N VAL A 256 4.90 14.13 15.40
CA VAL A 256 5.39 15.45 14.99
C VAL A 256 4.61 15.95 13.80
N GLU A 257 4.01 17.11 13.96
CA GLU A 257 3.29 17.81 12.94
C GLU A 257 4.10 18.05 11.66
N ASN A 258 3.42 17.95 10.52
CA ASN A 258 3.95 18.43 9.25
C ASN A 258 4.06 19.95 9.26
N THR A 259 5.07 20.47 8.56
CA THR A 259 5.20 21.92 8.40
C THR A 259 4.49 22.37 7.12
N SER A 260 3.81 23.53 7.16
CA SER A 260 3.31 24.16 5.94
C SER A 260 4.46 24.87 5.20
N LEU A 261 4.93 24.27 4.10
CA LEU A 261 6.05 24.78 3.30
C LEU A 261 7.29 25.16 4.15
N GLY A 262 7.61 24.29 5.12
CA GLY A 262 8.73 24.49 6.04
C GLY A 262 8.45 25.43 7.21
N ARG A 263 7.25 25.99 7.31
CA ARG A 263 6.80 26.79 8.45
C ARG A 263 6.17 25.88 9.49
N PHE A 264 6.60 26.01 10.74
CA PHE A 264 5.95 25.32 11.85
C PHE A 264 4.53 25.87 12.06
N VAL A 265 3.56 24.99 12.09
CA VAL A 265 2.12 25.31 12.18
C VAL A 265 1.38 24.51 13.26
N GLY A 266 2.07 23.59 13.95
CA GLY A 266 1.51 22.66 14.94
C GLY A 266 1.18 23.32 16.29
N TYR A 267 0.96 22.47 17.29
CA TYR A 267 0.47 22.84 18.61
C TYR A 267 1.18 24.06 19.23
N GLY A 268 0.38 24.95 19.77
CA GLY A 268 0.85 26.22 20.36
C GLY A 268 0.95 27.37 19.36
N THR A 269 0.65 27.16 18.09
CA THR A 269 0.44 28.22 17.10
C THR A 269 -1.05 28.64 17.03
N PRO A 270 -1.41 29.76 16.37
CA PRO A 270 -2.81 30.10 16.14
C PRO A 270 -3.56 29.13 15.21
N TYR A 271 -2.89 28.14 14.62
CA TYR A 271 -3.43 27.26 13.61
C TYR A 271 -3.84 25.89 14.15
N ASP A 272 -3.27 25.55 15.31
CA ASP A 272 -3.50 24.29 16.00
C ASP A 272 -3.65 24.50 17.51
N ALA A 273 -4.78 24.01 18.05
CA ALA A 273 -5.16 24.15 19.46
C ALA A 273 -5.17 22.82 20.21
N VAL A 274 -5.03 21.72 19.52
CA VAL A 274 -5.04 20.36 20.10
C VAL A 274 -3.59 19.92 20.33
N ALA A 275 -3.33 19.26 21.43
CA ALA A 275 -1.96 18.89 21.80
C ALA A 275 -1.55 17.56 21.15
N ASP A 276 -0.32 17.53 20.63
CA ASP A 276 0.26 16.32 20.01
C ASP A 276 0.65 15.24 21.06
N PRO A 277 0.45 13.94 20.75
CA PRO A 277 -0.31 13.45 19.61
C PRO A 277 -1.84 13.57 19.85
N GLU A 278 -2.61 13.94 18.83
CA GLU A 278 -4.06 14.08 18.91
C GLU A 278 -4.76 12.72 19.01
N ASP A 279 -4.32 11.73 18.25
CA ASP A 279 -4.75 10.34 18.39
C ASP A 279 -3.82 9.57 19.31
N ASP A 280 -4.39 8.81 20.25
CA ASP A 280 -3.63 7.94 21.17
C ASP A 280 -3.18 6.61 20.54
N GLY A 281 -3.46 6.40 19.26
CA GLY A 281 -3.16 5.20 18.46
C GLY A 281 -4.36 4.27 18.27
N GLN A 282 -5.52 4.57 18.85
CA GLN A 282 -6.70 3.68 18.75
C GLN A 282 -7.35 3.78 17.39
N ASP A 283 -7.48 4.96 16.81
CA ASP A 283 -8.08 5.15 15.50
C ASP A 283 -7.23 4.50 14.40
N VAL A 284 -5.91 4.64 14.49
CA VAL A 284 -4.98 3.96 13.56
C VAL A 284 -5.14 2.44 13.61
N VAL A 285 -5.33 1.88 14.81
CA VAL A 285 -5.59 0.43 14.97
C VAL A 285 -6.97 0.07 14.40
N ALA A 286 -7.99 0.92 14.60
CA ALA A 286 -9.31 0.71 14.03
C ALA A 286 -9.29 0.72 12.50
N PHE A 287 -8.57 1.67 11.88
CA PHE A 287 -8.36 1.73 10.43
C PHE A 287 -7.70 0.44 9.91
N ALA A 288 -6.64 0.00 10.57
CA ALA A 288 -5.95 -1.24 10.21
C ALA A 288 -6.86 -2.47 10.35
N ASN A 289 -7.65 -2.56 11.41
CA ASN A 289 -8.57 -3.67 11.65
C ASN A 289 -9.74 -3.68 10.65
N PHE A 290 -10.27 -2.51 10.29
CA PHE A 290 -11.24 -2.41 9.20
C PHE A 290 -10.66 -2.98 7.90
N MET A 291 -9.49 -2.52 7.47
CA MET A 291 -8.84 -2.98 6.25
C MET A 291 -8.50 -4.49 6.28
N ARG A 292 -8.07 -5.02 7.44
CA ARG A 292 -7.83 -6.46 7.65
C ARG A 292 -9.08 -7.28 7.49
N SER A 293 -10.22 -6.75 7.91
CA SER A 293 -11.50 -7.45 7.93
C SER A 293 -12.23 -7.43 6.59
N THR A 294 -11.83 -6.59 5.65
CA THR A 294 -12.47 -6.50 4.33
C THR A 294 -12.13 -7.69 3.43
N LYS A 295 -13.11 -8.15 2.65
CA LYS A 295 -12.91 -9.14 1.60
C LYS A 295 -12.11 -8.57 0.43
N ALA A 296 -11.41 -9.45 -0.29
CA ALA A 296 -10.90 -9.11 -1.60
C ALA A 296 -12.06 -8.83 -2.57
N PRO A 297 -11.97 -7.80 -3.43
CA PRO A 297 -13.01 -7.51 -4.42
C PRO A 297 -13.31 -8.72 -5.31
N SER A 298 -14.58 -8.97 -5.56
CA SER A 298 -15.01 -10.08 -6.42
C SER A 298 -14.82 -9.76 -7.88
N ARG A 299 -14.46 -10.77 -8.67
CA ARG A 299 -14.47 -10.69 -10.14
C ARG A 299 -15.90 -10.55 -10.68
N GLY A 300 -16.01 -9.97 -11.86
CA GLY A 300 -17.22 -10.01 -12.68
C GLY A 300 -17.47 -11.42 -13.26
N PRO A 301 -18.55 -11.59 -14.04
CA PRO A 301 -18.89 -12.87 -14.66
C PRO A 301 -17.75 -13.45 -15.49
N ILE A 302 -17.42 -14.71 -15.25
CA ILE A 302 -16.38 -15.43 -15.99
C ILE A 302 -17.04 -16.28 -17.08
N ASN A 303 -16.61 -16.10 -18.32
CA ASN A 303 -17.07 -16.85 -19.46
C ASN A 303 -15.87 -17.25 -20.35
N HIS A 304 -16.14 -17.92 -21.48
CA HIS A 304 -15.09 -18.38 -22.38
C HIS A 304 -14.19 -17.22 -22.89
N THR A 305 -14.76 -16.05 -23.19
CA THR A 305 -14.01 -14.87 -23.65
C THR A 305 -13.04 -14.38 -22.56
N VAL A 306 -13.51 -14.29 -21.31
CA VAL A 306 -12.71 -13.91 -20.16
C VAL A 306 -11.56 -14.91 -19.93
N ASN A 307 -11.86 -16.21 -19.96
CA ASN A 307 -10.83 -17.26 -19.80
C ASN A 307 -9.78 -17.21 -20.92
N SER A 308 -10.20 -16.97 -22.17
CA SER A 308 -9.26 -16.81 -23.28
C SER A 308 -8.39 -15.56 -23.13
N GLY A 309 -8.95 -14.48 -22.59
CA GLY A 309 -8.20 -13.27 -22.27
C GLY A 309 -7.17 -13.50 -21.15
N GLU A 310 -7.52 -14.25 -20.11
CA GLU A 310 -6.62 -14.60 -19.01
C GLU A 310 -5.44 -15.47 -19.49
N GLN A 311 -5.71 -16.43 -20.38
CA GLN A 311 -4.65 -17.19 -21.03
C GLN A 311 -3.73 -16.30 -21.85
N LEU A 312 -4.30 -15.38 -22.63
CA LEU A 312 -3.53 -14.44 -23.44
C LEU A 312 -2.69 -13.50 -22.57
N PHE A 313 -3.22 -12.99 -21.46
CA PHE A 313 -2.52 -12.19 -20.46
C PHE A 313 -1.25 -12.89 -19.96
N THR A 314 -1.38 -14.19 -19.67
CA THR A 314 -0.23 -15.02 -19.29
C THR A 314 0.75 -15.23 -20.44
N GLN A 315 0.26 -15.54 -21.63
CA GLN A 315 1.08 -15.83 -22.81
C GLN A 315 1.94 -14.66 -23.27
N ILE A 316 1.42 -13.44 -23.19
CA ILE A 316 2.17 -12.24 -23.58
C ILE A 316 3.11 -11.71 -22.49
N GLY A 317 3.08 -12.29 -21.29
CA GLY A 317 4.04 -12.00 -20.21
C GLY A 317 3.56 -11.04 -19.14
N CYS A 318 2.33 -10.52 -19.19
CA CYS A 318 1.79 -9.62 -18.13
C CYS A 318 1.78 -10.28 -16.75
N ALA A 319 1.52 -11.60 -16.68
CA ALA A 319 1.49 -12.37 -15.45
C ALA A 319 2.85 -12.49 -14.74
N THR A 320 3.95 -12.02 -15.34
CA THR A 320 5.28 -12.00 -14.70
C THR A 320 5.30 -11.04 -13.50
N CYS A 321 4.72 -9.84 -13.66
CA CYS A 321 4.57 -8.85 -12.58
C CYS A 321 3.16 -8.94 -11.96
N HIS A 322 2.14 -9.17 -12.78
CA HIS A 322 0.75 -9.33 -12.33
C HIS A 322 0.44 -10.79 -12.01
N VAL A 323 1.05 -11.28 -10.91
CA VAL A 323 0.92 -12.69 -10.46
C VAL A 323 -0.51 -13.00 -10.08
N GLY A 324 -1.10 -13.98 -10.76
CA GLY A 324 -2.53 -14.29 -10.68
C GLY A 324 -2.97 -14.94 -9.36
N SER A 325 -2.06 -15.61 -8.64
CA SER A 325 -2.40 -16.34 -7.41
C SER A 325 -1.25 -16.31 -6.42
N ILE A 326 -1.55 -15.98 -5.17
CA ILE A 326 -0.60 -15.97 -4.05
C ILE A 326 -1.25 -16.65 -2.85
N THR A 327 -0.44 -17.31 -2.02
CA THR A 327 -0.91 -17.92 -0.78
C THR A 327 -0.42 -17.12 0.42
N THR A 328 -1.30 -16.86 1.38
CA THR A 328 -0.96 -16.19 2.64
C THR A 328 -0.25 -17.14 3.61
N ALA A 329 0.43 -16.58 4.61
CA ALA A 329 1.08 -17.34 5.68
C ALA A 329 0.07 -18.20 6.47
N ALA A 330 0.58 -19.20 7.18
CA ALA A 330 -0.27 -20.06 8.01
C ALA A 330 -0.90 -19.28 9.18
N PRO A 331 -2.10 -19.65 9.64
CA PRO A 331 -2.64 -19.13 10.89
C PRO A 331 -1.67 -19.35 12.05
N GLY A 332 -1.57 -18.38 12.95
CA GLY A 332 -0.63 -18.41 14.08
C GLY A 332 0.78 -17.93 13.74
N THR A 333 1.10 -17.64 12.48
CA THR A 333 2.38 -17.02 12.11
C THR A 333 2.43 -15.60 12.67
N GLN A 334 3.50 -15.30 13.40
CA GLN A 334 3.76 -13.93 13.85
C GLN A 334 4.37 -13.13 12.71
N ILE A 335 3.80 -11.96 12.43
CA ILE A 335 4.26 -10.99 11.45
C ILE A 335 4.33 -9.60 12.10
N ASN A 336 4.85 -8.61 11.38
CA ASN A 336 5.01 -7.25 11.88
C ASN A 336 5.78 -7.21 13.22
N SER A 337 6.92 -7.92 13.28
CA SER A 337 7.76 -8.02 14.49
C SER A 337 6.99 -8.56 15.71
N GLY A 338 6.01 -9.40 15.49
CA GLY A 338 5.17 -9.98 16.53
C GLY A 338 3.94 -9.13 16.91
N ALA A 339 3.80 -7.92 16.33
CA ALA A 339 2.63 -7.07 16.59
C ALA A 339 1.32 -7.67 16.02
N LEU A 340 1.42 -8.57 15.04
CA LEU A 340 0.25 -9.28 14.49
C LEU A 340 0.50 -10.79 14.41
N THR A 341 -0.41 -11.55 14.95
CA THR A 341 -0.50 -13.01 14.71
C THR A 341 -1.55 -13.25 13.62
N VAL A 342 -1.16 -13.89 12.52
CA VAL A 342 -2.07 -14.18 11.40
C VAL A 342 -3.28 -14.97 11.88
N PRO A 343 -4.50 -14.41 11.83
CA PRO A 343 -5.70 -15.09 12.28
C PRO A 343 -6.14 -16.15 11.26
N PRO A 344 -6.99 -17.12 11.65
CA PRO A 344 -7.52 -18.15 10.75
C PRO A 344 -8.23 -17.58 9.51
N ALA A 345 -8.87 -16.42 9.65
CA ALA A 345 -9.56 -15.75 8.55
C ALA A 345 -8.62 -15.30 7.42
N LEU A 346 -7.37 -14.98 7.74
CA LEU A 346 -6.36 -14.51 6.78
C LEU A 346 -5.33 -15.59 6.42
N GLY A 347 -5.19 -16.64 7.23
CA GLY A 347 -4.13 -17.61 7.07
C GLY A 347 -4.47 -18.76 6.13
N ASN A 348 -3.46 -19.30 5.41
CA ASN A 348 -3.59 -20.37 4.42
C ASN A 348 -4.66 -20.07 3.35
N LYS A 349 -4.79 -18.82 2.95
CA LYS A 349 -5.74 -18.38 1.92
C LYS A 349 -5.05 -18.25 0.57
N ILE A 350 -5.73 -18.71 -0.48
CA ILE A 350 -5.38 -18.42 -1.87
C ILE A 350 -6.09 -17.15 -2.24
N ILE A 351 -5.32 -16.16 -2.72
CA ILE A 351 -5.81 -14.87 -3.19
C ILE A 351 -5.42 -14.64 -4.64
N HIS A 352 -6.20 -13.84 -5.36
CA HIS A 352 -5.98 -13.54 -6.77
C HIS A 352 -5.79 -12.04 -7.00
N PRO A 353 -4.66 -11.46 -6.53
CA PRO A 353 -4.43 -10.02 -6.61
C PRO A 353 -4.01 -9.56 -8.00
N TYR A 354 -3.51 -10.43 -8.85
CA TYR A 354 -2.83 -10.05 -10.09
C TYR A 354 -1.77 -8.97 -9.84
N SER A 355 -0.87 -9.28 -8.90
CA SER A 355 0.21 -8.42 -8.44
C SER A 355 1.30 -9.28 -7.77
N ASP A 356 2.56 -8.88 -7.91
CA ASP A 356 3.68 -9.42 -7.15
C ASP A 356 4.05 -8.54 -5.94
N PHE A 357 3.43 -7.37 -5.82
CA PHE A 357 3.71 -6.35 -4.79
C PHE A 357 5.15 -5.82 -4.79
N LEU A 358 5.92 -6.10 -5.83
CA LEU A 358 7.30 -5.63 -6.00
C LEU A 358 7.33 -4.29 -6.74
N LEU A 359 8.48 -3.64 -6.70
CA LEU A 359 8.71 -2.39 -7.41
C LEU A 359 9.33 -2.66 -8.78
N HIS A 360 8.80 -2.00 -9.81
CA HIS A 360 9.28 -2.10 -11.19
C HIS A 360 9.40 -0.72 -11.84
N ASP A 361 10.38 -0.56 -12.72
CA ASP A 361 10.41 0.56 -13.66
C ASP A 361 9.48 0.25 -14.82
N ILE A 362 8.35 0.91 -14.87
CA ILE A 362 7.34 0.79 -15.93
C ILE A 362 7.28 2.02 -16.84
N GLY A 363 8.30 2.90 -16.77
CA GLY A 363 8.44 4.08 -17.60
C GLY A 363 7.48 5.23 -17.27
N THR A 364 6.59 5.07 -16.30
CA THR A 364 5.64 6.09 -15.83
C THR A 364 5.82 6.31 -14.33
N SER A 365 7.06 6.49 -13.89
CA SER A 365 7.35 6.79 -12.50
C SER A 365 6.95 8.22 -12.12
N ASP A 366 6.96 8.49 -10.82
CA ASP A 366 6.67 9.81 -10.28
C ASP A 366 7.92 10.64 -9.94
N GLY A 367 9.11 10.07 -10.10
CA GLY A 367 10.38 10.74 -9.82
C GLY A 367 10.71 10.88 -8.33
N ILE A 368 9.85 10.37 -7.44
CA ILE A 368 9.99 10.51 -5.99
C ILE A 368 10.45 9.17 -5.39
N PRO A 369 11.59 9.10 -4.68
CA PRO A 369 12.03 7.87 -4.03
C PRO A 369 11.15 7.50 -2.83
N ILE A 370 11.31 6.26 -2.32
CA ILE A 370 10.61 5.82 -1.10
C ILE A 370 10.92 6.74 0.08
N LEU A 371 12.19 7.09 0.26
CA LEU A 371 12.68 8.09 1.21
C LEU A 371 13.68 8.99 0.48
N PRO A 372 13.76 10.29 0.82
CA PRO A 372 14.66 11.24 0.17
C PRO A 372 16.11 11.08 0.68
N THR A 373 16.62 9.85 0.66
CA THR A 373 17.98 9.51 1.07
C THR A 373 18.73 8.83 -0.07
N PRO A 374 20.07 8.92 -0.14
CA PRO A 374 20.86 8.30 -1.20
C PRO A 374 20.62 6.79 -1.36
N GLU A 375 20.34 6.09 -0.27
CA GLU A 375 20.07 4.65 -0.26
C GLU A 375 18.82 4.30 -1.11
N PHE A 376 17.79 5.14 -1.06
CA PHE A 376 16.55 4.93 -1.78
C PHE A 376 16.44 5.69 -3.10
N ALA A 377 17.47 6.46 -3.50
CA ALA A 377 17.45 7.27 -4.72
C ALA A 377 17.07 6.47 -5.97
N MET A 378 17.55 5.22 -6.08
CA MET A 378 17.22 4.34 -7.21
C MET A 378 15.72 3.98 -7.30
N THR A 379 14.97 4.12 -6.21
CA THR A 379 13.54 3.82 -6.19
C THR A 379 12.67 4.92 -6.79
N ALA A 380 13.24 6.08 -7.13
CA ALA A 380 12.50 7.21 -7.71
C ALA A 380 11.73 6.81 -8.98
N ASN A 381 12.32 5.96 -9.80
CA ASN A 381 11.71 5.49 -11.05
C ASN A 381 10.93 4.17 -10.91
N LEU A 382 10.79 3.64 -9.70
CA LEU A 382 10.10 2.37 -9.47
C LEU A 382 8.71 2.60 -8.91
N MET A 383 7.75 1.80 -9.36
CA MET A 383 6.38 1.77 -8.86
C MET A 383 6.00 0.36 -8.44
N ARG A 384 5.25 0.24 -7.34
CA ARG A 384 4.75 -1.05 -6.90
C ARG A 384 3.66 -1.55 -7.86
N THR A 385 3.73 -2.82 -8.25
CA THR A 385 2.64 -3.48 -8.95
C THR A 385 1.40 -3.45 -8.04
N ALA A 386 0.43 -2.62 -8.39
CA ALA A 386 -0.83 -2.54 -7.65
C ALA A 386 -1.71 -3.76 -7.94
N PRO A 387 -2.50 -4.25 -6.97
CA PRO A 387 -3.49 -5.28 -7.24
C PRO A 387 -4.47 -4.87 -8.34
N LEU A 388 -4.76 -5.78 -9.26
CA LEU A 388 -5.76 -5.55 -10.31
C LEU A 388 -7.18 -5.94 -9.89
N TRP A 389 -7.37 -6.55 -8.73
CA TRP A 389 -8.73 -6.75 -8.22
C TRP A 389 -9.45 -5.42 -8.07
N ALA A 390 -10.75 -5.38 -8.29
CA ALA A 390 -11.58 -4.17 -8.43
C ALA A 390 -11.24 -3.28 -9.63
N LEU A 391 -10.40 -3.72 -10.59
CA LEU A 391 -10.06 -2.93 -11.78
C LEU A 391 -11.31 -2.48 -12.54
N ARG A 392 -12.31 -3.37 -12.67
CA ARG A 392 -13.60 -3.10 -13.35
C ARG A 392 -14.42 -1.97 -12.75
N THR A 393 -14.11 -1.55 -11.53
CA THR A 393 -14.82 -0.49 -10.82
C THR A 393 -14.06 0.84 -10.82
N ARG A 394 -12.86 0.88 -11.39
CA ARG A 394 -12.01 2.07 -11.40
C ARG A 394 -12.21 2.89 -12.65
N ASN A 395 -12.39 4.19 -12.47
CA ASN A 395 -12.51 5.16 -13.56
C ASN A 395 -11.17 5.87 -13.86
N ARG A 396 -10.18 5.70 -12.99
CA ARG A 396 -8.83 6.24 -13.13
C ARG A 396 -7.83 5.14 -12.82
N LEU A 397 -6.88 4.96 -13.71
CA LEU A 397 -5.89 3.89 -13.67
C LEU A 397 -4.47 4.47 -13.62
N MET A 398 -3.48 3.64 -13.33
CA MET A 398 -2.11 3.96 -12.99
C MET A 398 -2.02 4.72 -11.65
N HIS A 399 -0.79 4.98 -11.19
CA HIS A 399 -0.56 5.64 -9.91
C HIS A 399 -1.04 7.11 -9.91
N ASP A 400 -0.97 7.75 -11.07
CA ASP A 400 -1.30 9.17 -11.28
C ASP A 400 -2.78 9.40 -11.65
N GLY A 401 -3.54 8.32 -11.90
CA GLY A 401 -4.93 8.41 -12.30
C GLY A 401 -5.16 9.04 -13.67
N LEU A 402 -4.14 9.13 -14.53
CA LEU A 402 -4.21 9.81 -15.83
C LEU A 402 -4.56 8.88 -16.99
N SER A 403 -4.82 7.60 -16.74
CA SER A 403 -5.38 6.66 -17.72
C SER A 403 -6.86 6.44 -17.42
N PHE A 404 -7.73 6.62 -18.41
CA PHE A 404 -9.18 6.51 -18.28
C PHE A 404 -9.74 5.22 -18.85
N THR A 405 -8.90 4.46 -19.55
CA THR A 405 -9.24 3.15 -20.11
C THR A 405 -8.14 2.14 -19.84
N VAL A 406 -8.51 0.87 -19.81
CA VAL A 406 -7.55 -0.24 -19.70
C VAL A 406 -6.52 -0.20 -20.85
N ARG A 407 -6.94 0.16 -22.04
CA ARG A 407 -6.05 0.32 -23.20
C ARG A 407 -4.97 1.37 -22.92
N GLU A 408 -5.36 2.57 -22.52
CA GLU A 408 -4.41 3.64 -22.20
C GLU A 408 -3.44 3.24 -21.09
N ALA A 409 -3.92 2.56 -20.05
CA ALA A 409 -3.08 2.07 -18.97
C ALA A 409 -2.03 1.07 -19.48
N ILE A 410 -2.42 0.11 -20.33
CA ILE A 410 -1.48 -0.84 -20.94
C ILE A 410 -0.45 -0.10 -21.83
N GLU A 411 -0.91 0.79 -22.70
CA GLU A 411 -0.05 1.50 -23.67
C GLU A 411 0.95 2.46 -23.00
N ARG A 412 0.75 2.82 -21.72
CA ARG A 412 1.68 3.62 -20.92
C ARG A 412 2.77 2.80 -20.24
N HIS A 413 2.69 1.47 -20.26
CA HIS A 413 3.78 0.66 -19.74
C HIS A 413 4.99 0.71 -20.67
N ALA A 414 6.16 0.94 -20.08
CA ALA A 414 7.46 0.98 -20.78
C ALA A 414 8.56 0.42 -19.84
N GLY A 415 9.79 0.87 -19.92
CA GLY A 415 10.88 0.42 -19.06
C GLY A 415 11.03 -1.11 -19.09
N GLN A 416 10.99 -1.76 -17.93
CA GLN A 416 11.05 -3.22 -17.83
C GLN A 416 9.92 -3.92 -18.61
N ALA A 417 8.75 -3.31 -18.74
CA ALA A 417 7.61 -3.90 -19.45
C ALA A 417 7.71 -3.79 -21.00
N SER A 418 8.74 -3.14 -21.55
CA SER A 418 8.81 -2.80 -22.98
C SER A 418 8.71 -4.03 -23.90
N SER A 419 9.28 -5.18 -23.53
CA SER A 419 9.19 -6.42 -24.32
C SER A 419 7.77 -6.99 -24.35
N VAL A 420 7.07 -6.93 -23.21
CA VAL A 420 5.67 -7.35 -23.07
C VAL A 420 4.77 -6.44 -23.88
N ILE A 421 4.99 -5.13 -23.83
CA ILE A 421 4.25 -4.14 -24.64
C ILE A 421 4.52 -4.32 -26.13
N GLY A 422 5.73 -4.66 -26.52
CA GLY A 422 6.02 -5.05 -27.91
C GLY A 422 5.15 -6.23 -28.37
N THR A 423 4.99 -7.24 -27.53
CA THR A 423 4.11 -8.40 -27.82
C THR A 423 2.64 -8.00 -27.86
N TYR A 424 2.18 -7.17 -26.91
CA TYR A 424 0.81 -6.62 -26.92
C TYR A 424 0.53 -5.83 -28.20
N ASN A 425 1.45 -4.99 -28.65
CA ASN A 425 1.28 -4.19 -29.86
C ASN A 425 1.14 -5.04 -31.13
N ALA A 426 1.76 -6.22 -31.16
CA ALA A 426 1.65 -7.17 -32.25
C ALA A 426 0.33 -7.97 -32.27
N LEU A 427 -0.49 -7.89 -31.21
CA LEU A 427 -1.80 -8.54 -31.17
C LEU A 427 -2.78 -7.92 -32.17
N SER A 428 -3.61 -8.77 -32.79
CA SER A 428 -4.77 -8.32 -33.54
C SER A 428 -5.83 -7.68 -32.61
N GLU A 429 -6.70 -6.82 -33.17
CA GLU A 429 -7.77 -6.21 -32.38
C GLU A 429 -8.70 -7.24 -31.71
N PRO A 430 -9.11 -8.36 -32.37
CA PRO A 430 -9.86 -9.40 -31.65
C PRO A 430 -9.13 -9.98 -30.43
N GLN A 431 -7.81 -10.18 -30.52
CA GLN A 431 -7.01 -10.65 -29.37
C GLN A 431 -6.96 -9.60 -28.26
N LYS A 432 -6.79 -8.33 -28.60
CA LYS A 432 -6.85 -7.23 -27.62
C LYS A 432 -8.21 -7.18 -26.91
N GLN A 433 -9.31 -7.43 -27.64
CA GLN A 433 -10.64 -7.49 -27.04
C GLN A 433 -10.80 -8.66 -26.04
N LEU A 434 -10.17 -9.80 -26.28
CA LEU A 434 -10.13 -10.89 -25.28
C LEU A 434 -9.40 -10.44 -24.01
N LEU A 435 -8.24 -9.79 -24.16
CA LEU A 435 -7.47 -9.26 -23.04
C LEU A 435 -8.28 -8.24 -22.22
N PHE A 436 -8.97 -7.31 -22.90
CA PHE A 436 -9.82 -6.33 -22.24
C PHE A 436 -11.01 -6.97 -21.54
N ALA A 437 -11.63 -8.01 -22.11
CA ALA A 437 -12.70 -8.75 -21.46
C ALA A 437 -12.23 -9.39 -20.15
N PHE A 438 -11.02 -9.94 -20.12
CA PHE A 438 -10.40 -10.45 -18.90
C PHE A 438 -10.15 -9.33 -17.89
N LEU A 439 -9.43 -8.28 -18.25
CA LEU A 439 -9.09 -7.18 -17.36
C LEU A 439 -10.34 -6.48 -16.80
N ASN A 440 -11.35 -6.29 -17.61
CA ASN A 440 -12.65 -5.75 -17.17
C ASN A 440 -13.48 -6.72 -16.33
N SER A 441 -13.03 -7.95 -16.13
CA SER A 441 -13.63 -8.91 -15.18
C SER A 441 -12.99 -8.84 -13.78
N LEU A 442 -11.85 -8.17 -13.63
CA LEU A 442 -11.11 -8.05 -12.35
C LEU A 442 -11.60 -6.85 -11.47
#